data_7f9043f85845432697354f528f50e944
#
_entry.id   7f9043f85845432697354f528f50e944
#
_cell.length_a   1.000
_cell.length_b   1.000
_cell.length_c   1.000
_cell.angle_alpha   90.00
_cell.angle_beta   90.00
_cell.angle_gamma   90.00
#
_symmetry.space_group_name_H-M   'P 1'
#
loop_
_entity.id
_entity.type
_entity.pdbx_description
1 polymer ?
#
loop_
_entity_poly.entity_id
_entity_poly.type
_entity_poly.pdbx_seq_one_letter_code
_entity_poly.pdbx_strand_id
1 'polypeptide(L)'
;VYRQLDEIFAGEYDGFTESQIAEIDPRFSDERRGDKLGMRYPKGESYLDLVTRLEPLVHELLSYEEPLLVVSHQAVLRVLRAYLLHQPRDSCHANAIPQHTVMKITWDGWNFEVQPSPLEARMKSKQWPPPEDQKWTPEDAQAALGQPELDHPSPG
;
A
#
# COMPACT_ATOMS: atom_id res chain seq x y z
N VAL A 1 14.57 -3.18 3.14
CA VAL A 1 13.24 -2.60 3.45
C VAL A 1 13.33 -1.10 3.29
N TYR A 2 12.44 -0.54 2.49
CA TYR A 2 12.40 0.90 2.20
C TYR A 2 11.24 1.54 2.96
N ARG A 3 11.52 2.47 3.86
CA ARG A 3 10.48 3.24 4.58
C ARG A 3 9.65 4.12 3.65
N GLN A 4 10.21 4.50 2.51
CA GLN A 4 9.48 5.23 1.48
C GLN A 4 8.30 4.45 0.90
N LEU A 5 8.27 3.12 1.08
CA LEU A 5 7.18 2.24 0.65
C LEU A 5 6.11 2.01 1.73
N ASP A 6 6.25 2.62 2.90
CA ASP A 6 5.20 2.58 3.93
C ASP A 6 3.93 3.29 3.44
N GLU A 7 2.75 2.88 3.92
CA GLU A 7 1.49 3.50 3.53
C GLU A 7 1.47 5.00 3.83
N ILE A 8 0.58 5.73 3.17
CA ILE A 8 0.32 7.13 3.49
C ILE A 8 -0.03 7.26 4.96
N PHE A 9 0.68 8.12 5.67
CA PHE A 9 0.44 8.32 7.10
C PHE A 9 -0.79 9.19 7.31
N ALA A 10 -1.84 8.60 7.89
CA ALA A 10 -3.10 9.30 8.13
C ALA A 10 -3.10 10.15 9.42
N GLY A 11 -1.97 10.25 10.12
CA GLY A 11 -1.81 11.12 11.28
C GLY A 11 -2.80 10.79 12.38
N GLU A 12 -3.63 11.80 12.77
CA GLU A 12 -4.64 11.63 13.82
C GLU A 12 -5.77 10.66 13.44
N TYR A 13 -5.92 10.36 12.15
CA TYR A 13 -6.92 9.41 11.65
C TYR A 13 -6.32 8.05 11.28
N ASP A 14 -5.09 7.77 11.72
CA ASP A 14 -4.50 6.46 11.46
C ASP A 14 -5.32 5.34 12.11
N GLY A 15 -5.60 4.28 11.33
CA GLY A 15 -6.46 3.18 11.76
C GLY A 15 -7.97 3.40 11.58
N PHE A 16 -8.43 4.60 11.19
CA PHE A 16 -9.84 4.86 10.90
C PHE A 16 -10.17 4.60 9.42
N THR A 17 -11.38 4.12 9.18
CA THR A 17 -11.94 4.04 7.82
C THR A 17 -12.45 5.41 7.34
N GLU A 18 -12.60 5.59 6.02
CA GLU A 18 -13.15 6.84 5.48
C GLU A 18 -14.56 7.15 6.04
N SER A 19 -15.39 6.12 6.32
CA SER A 19 -16.71 6.29 6.93
C SER A 19 -16.62 6.77 8.37
N GLN A 20 -15.71 6.21 9.16
CA GLN A 20 -15.50 6.64 10.54
C GLN A 20 -14.96 8.08 10.61
N ILE A 21 -14.06 8.45 9.70
CA ILE A 21 -13.58 9.84 9.61
C ILE A 21 -14.74 10.79 9.27
N ALA A 22 -15.62 10.40 8.35
CA ALA A 22 -16.79 11.21 7.99
C ALA A 22 -17.78 11.39 9.14
N GLU A 23 -17.87 10.43 10.06
CA GLU A 23 -18.69 10.54 11.27
C GLU A 23 -18.04 11.46 12.33
N ILE A 24 -16.72 11.37 12.51
CA ILE A 24 -15.97 12.11 13.53
C ILE A 24 -15.74 13.55 13.07
N ASP A 25 -15.31 13.75 11.83
CA ASP A 25 -15.02 15.05 11.23
C ASP A 25 -15.59 15.13 9.80
N PRO A 26 -16.91 15.40 9.66
CA PRO A 26 -17.57 15.53 8.38
C PRO A 26 -16.95 16.61 7.49
N ARG A 27 -16.50 17.72 8.10
CA ARG A 27 -15.90 18.85 7.38
C ARG A 27 -14.61 18.44 6.69
N PHE A 28 -13.70 17.82 7.43
CA PHE A 28 -12.44 17.31 6.87
C PHE A 28 -12.71 16.29 5.76
N SER A 29 -13.67 15.38 5.98
CA SER A 29 -14.05 14.36 4.99
C SER A 29 -14.53 14.99 3.68
N ASP A 30 -15.35 16.06 3.74
CA ASP A 30 -15.86 16.75 2.56
C ASP A 30 -14.76 17.55 1.85
N GLU A 31 -13.92 18.29 2.59
CA GLU A 31 -12.78 19.02 2.04
C GLU A 31 -11.81 18.07 1.34
N ARG A 32 -11.50 16.92 1.97
CA ARG A 32 -10.61 15.91 1.38
C ARG A 32 -11.24 15.23 0.16
N ARG A 33 -12.55 15.07 0.11
CA ARG A 33 -13.24 14.55 -1.09
C ARG A 33 -13.12 15.50 -2.27
N GLY A 34 -13.09 16.81 -2.01
CA GLY A 34 -12.87 17.85 -3.02
C GLY A 34 -11.43 17.96 -3.50
N ASP A 35 -10.46 17.72 -2.61
CA ASP A 35 -9.03 17.75 -2.91
C ASP A 35 -8.28 16.58 -2.26
N LYS A 36 -8.48 15.39 -2.80
CA LYS A 36 -7.82 14.17 -2.28
C LYS A 36 -6.30 14.19 -2.50
N LEU A 37 -5.83 14.95 -3.48
CA LEU A 37 -4.41 15.03 -3.80
C LEU A 37 -3.65 15.92 -2.79
N GLY A 38 -4.15 17.13 -2.56
CA GLY A 38 -3.46 18.16 -1.78
C GLY A 38 -3.83 18.17 -0.31
N MET A 39 -5.07 17.76 0.03
CA MET A 39 -5.54 17.79 1.40
C MET A 39 -4.79 16.81 2.28
N ARG A 40 -4.04 17.38 3.23
CA ARG A 40 -3.19 16.62 4.17
C ARG A 40 -4.02 16.13 5.35
N TYR A 41 -3.76 14.91 5.80
CA TYR A 41 -4.26 14.44 7.09
C TYR A 41 -3.68 15.27 8.26
N PRO A 42 -4.45 15.57 9.30
CA PRO A 42 -3.91 16.24 10.50
C PRO A 42 -2.72 15.47 11.08
N LYS A 43 -1.58 16.11 11.16
CA LYS A 43 -0.29 15.51 11.55
C LYS A 43 0.16 14.32 10.67
N GLY A 44 -0.39 14.20 9.49
CA GLY A 44 -0.08 13.12 8.54
C GLY A 44 0.40 13.65 7.19
N GLU A 45 0.20 12.85 6.15
CA GLU A 45 0.60 13.14 4.78
C GLU A 45 -0.61 13.46 3.89
N SER A 46 -0.35 14.17 2.80
CA SER A 46 -1.20 14.23 1.60
C SER A 46 -0.63 13.30 0.52
N TYR A 47 -1.36 13.11 -0.58
CA TYR A 47 -0.80 12.43 -1.75
C TYR A 47 0.39 13.20 -2.36
N LEU A 48 0.41 14.53 -2.28
CA LEU A 48 1.57 15.32 -2.72
C LEU A 48 2.82 15.04 -1.89
N ASP A 49 2.67 14.88 -0.57
CA ASP A 49 3.78 14.48 0.29
C ASP A 49 4.29 13.09 -0.06
N LEU A 50 3.37 12.16 -0.32
CA LEU A 50 3.70 10.81 -0.74
C LEU A 50 4.44 10.79 -2.07
N VAL A 51 4.02 11.60 -3.05
CA VAL A 51 4.73 11.77 -4.33
C VAL A 51 6.15 12.26 -4.09
N THR A 52 6.33 13.29 -3.26
CA THR A 52 7.65 13.84 -2.93
C THR A 52 8.54 12.80 -2.24
N ARG A 53 7.97 12.01 -1.33
CA ARG A 53 8.67 10.95 -0.62
C ARG A 53 9.13 9.82 -1.53
N LEU A 54 8.35 9.51 -2.58
CA LEU A 54 8.63 8.42 -3.52
C LEU A 54 9.56 8.81 -4.66
N GLU A 55 9.70 10.09 -4.97
CA GLU A 55 10.47 10.55 -6.12
C GLU A 55 11.93 10.01 -6.13
N PRO A 56 12.71 10.09 -5.04
CA PRO A 56 14.06 9.52 -5.02
C PRO A 56 14.07 8.01 -5.23
N LEU A 57 13.08 7.31 -4.64
CA LEU A 57 12.98 5.86 -4.75
C LEU A 57 12.64 5.42 -6.18
N VAL A 58 11.79 6.16 -6.90
CA VAL A 58 11.46 5.83 -8.29
C VAL A 58 12.71 5.85 -9.18
N HIS A 59 13.59 6.83 -9.01
CA HIS A 59 14.86 6.87 -9.74
C HIS A 59 15.74 5.65 -9.42
N GLU A 60 15.78 5.23 -8.17
CA GLU A 60 16.49 4.02 -7.78
C GLU A 60 15.85 2.77 -8.41
N LEU A 61 14.52 2.62 -8.33
CA LEU A 61 13.81 1.49 -8.92
C LEU A 61 14.05 1.36 -10.44
N LEU A 62 14.11 2.49 -11.15
CA LEU A 62 14.37 2.51 -12.59
C LEU A 62 15.83 2.18 -12.96
N SER A 63 16.76 2.18 -12.00
CA SER A 63 18.16 1.82 -12.22
C SER A 63 18.43 0.33 -12.16
N TYR A 64 17.47 -0.48 -11.70
CA TYR A 64 17.64 -1.94 -11.66
C TYR A 64 17.48 -2.54 -13.05
N GLU A 65 18.44 -3.37 -13.44
CA GLU A 65 18.41 -4.12 -14.71
C GLU A 65 17.70 -5.48 -14.56
N GLU A 66 17.68 -6.01 -13.35
CA GLU A 66 17.03 -7.28 -13.02
C GLU A 66 15.56 -7.10 -12.60
N PRO A 67 14.70 -8.13 -12.80
CA PRO A 67 13.32 -8.07 -12.33
C PRO A 67 13.24 -7.79 -10.83
N LEU A 68 12.44 -6.79 -10.45
CA LEU A 68 12.26 -6.36 -9.08
C LEU A 68 10.80 -6.60 -8.65
N LEU A 69 10.60 -7.22 -7.47
CA LEU A 69 9.30 -7.33 -6.84
C LEU A 69 9.14 -6.24 -5.78
N VAL A 70 8.16 -5.36 -5.98
CA VAL A 70 7.77 -4.34 -5.00
C VAL A 70 6.49 -4.79 -4.30
N VAL A 71 6.55 -4.89 -2.97
CA VAL A 71 5.39 -5.16 -2.12
C VAL A 71 5.15 -3.93 -1.25
N SER A 72 3.98 -3.32 -1.38
CA SER A 72 3.65 -2.09 -0.69
C SER A 72 2.14 -1.93 -0.53
N HIS A 73 1.70 -0.74 -0.20
CA HIS A 73 0.34 -0.39 0.16
C HIS A 73 -0.39 0.34 -0.96
N GLN A 74 -1.71 0.50 -0.81
CA GLN A 74 -2.57 0.99 -1.89
C GLN A 74 -2.19 2.40 -2.37
N ALA A 75 -1.99 3.37 -1.46
CA ALA A 75 -1.68 4.73 -1.88
C ALA A 75 -0.32 4.82 -2.57
N VAL A 76 0.70 4.12 -2.04
CA VAL A 76 2.04 4.03 -2.64
C VAL A 76 1.98 3.43 -4.03
N LEU A 77 1.30 2.28 -4.18
CA LEU A 77 1.19 1.60 -5.47
C LEU A 77 0.42 2.43 -6.51
N ARG A 78 -0.55 3.24 -6.10
CA ARG A 78 -1.24 4.21 -6.97
C ARG A 78 -0.29 5.24 -7.55
N VAL A 79 0.56 5.81 -6.70
CA VAL A 79 1.55 6.82 -7.11
C VAL A 79 2.63 6.18 -8.01
N LEU A 80 3.20 5.04 -7.60
CA LEU A 80 4.20 4.33 -8.40
C LEU A 80 3.65 3.95 -9.77
N ARG A 81 2.41 3.43 -9.84
CA ARG A 81 1.75 3.11 -11.10
C ARG A 81 1.58 4.33 -11.99
N ALA A 82 1.11 5.45 -11.43
CA ALA A 82 0.95 6.69 -12.19
C ALA A 82 2.30 7.17 -12.77
N TYR A 83 3.35 7.10 -11.96
CA TYR A 83 4.69 7.52 -12.38
C TYR A 83 5.23 6.63 -13.50
N LEU A 84 5.24 5.32 -13.30
CA LEU A 84 5.78 4.36 -14.27
C LEU A 84 5.01 4.33 -15.59
N LEU A 85 3.70 4.60 -15.56
CA LEU A 85 2.85 4.61 -16.75
C LEU A 85 2.68 6.00 -17.37
N HIS A 86 3.44 7.01 -16.92
CA HIS A 86 3.32 8.40 -17.37
C HIS A 86 1.89 8.95 -17.29
N GLN A 87 1.12 8.51 -16.29
CA GLN A 87 -0.23 8.99 -16.05
C GLN A 87 -0.20 10.35 -15.33
N PRO A 88 -1.25 11.18 -15.52
CA PRO A 88 -1.31 12.47 -14.82
C PRO A 88 -1.22 12.30 -13.31
N ARG A 89 -0.31 13.05 -12.68
CA ARG A 89 -0.09 13.01 -11.23
C ARG A 89 -1.36 13.37 -10.45
N ASP A 90 -2.12 14.31 -10.96
CA ASP A 90 -3.32 14.83 -10.31
C ASP A 90 -4.42 13.77 -10.14
N SER A 91 -4.43 12.73 -10.97
CA SER A 91 -5.37 11.62 -10.92
C SER A 91 -4.82 10.35 -10.29
N CYS A 92 -3.57 10.35 -9.79
CA CYS A 92 -2.92 9.14 -9.28
C CYS A 92 -3.73 8.46 -8.15
N HIS A 93 -4.37 9.25 -7.29
CA HIS A 93 -5.20 8.77 -6.19
C HIS A 93 -6.44 7.97 -6.63
N ALA A 94 -6.86 8.11 -7.89
CA ALA A 94 -8.00 7.40 -8.47
C ALA A 94 -7.61 6.07 -9.14
N ASN A 95 -6.31 5.78 -9.28
CA ASN A 95 -5.85 4.55 -9.91
C ASN A 95 -6.34 3.31 -9.14
N ALA A 96 -6.99 2.40 -9.85
CA ALA A 96 -7.39 1.13 -9.28
C ALA A 96 -6.16 0.23 -9.07
N ILE A 97 -5.99 -0.23 -7.83
CA ILE A 97 -5.00 -1.24 -7.46
C ILE A 97 -5.77 -2.48 -7.02
N PRO A 98 -5.84 -3.52 -7.84
CA PRO A 98 -6.58 -4.73 -7.50
C PRO A 98 -5.87 -5.47 -6.36
N GLN A 99 -6.64 -5.94 -5.38
CA GLN A 99 -6.12 -6.79 -4.30
C GLN A 99 -5.76 -8.19 -4.84
N HIS A 100 -4.85 -8.87 -4.16
CA HIS A 100 -4.42 -10.23 -4.50
C HIS A 100 -3.98 -10.37 -5.97
N THR A 101 -3.34 -9.34 -6.50
CA THR A 101 -2.92 -9.30 -7.90
C THR A 101 -1.50 -8.79 -8.01
N VAL A 102 -0.66 -9.49 -8.74
CA VAL A 102 0.65 -8.98 -9.15
C VAL A 102 0.46 -8.17 -10.43
N MET A 103 0.86 -6.92 -10.42
CA MET A 103 0.92 -6.08 -11.61
C MET A 103 2.33 -6.17 -12.19
N LYS A 104 2.50 -6.95 -13.25
CA LYS A 104 3.76 -7.01 -13.98
C LYS A 104 3.86 -5.78 -14.87
N ILE A 105 4.88 -4.95 -14.64
CA ILE A 105 5.19 -3.77 -15.46
C ILE A 105 6.45 -4.09 -16.25
N THR A 106 6.38 -3.98 -17.57
CA THR A 106 7.50 -4.19 -18.48
C THR A 106 7.74 -2.95 -19.32
N TRP A 107 9.00 -2.66 -19.58
CA TRP A 107 9.44 -1.59 -20.48
C TRP A 107 9.90 -2.19 -21.82
N ASP A 108 9.32 -1.72 -22.94
CA ASP A 108 9.65 -2.21 -24.29
C ASP A 108 10.69 -1.35 -25.03
N GLY A 109 11.24 -0.34 -24.35
CA GLY A 109 12.11 0.68 -24.92
C GLY A 109 11.42 2.02 -25.22
N TRP A 110 10.08 2.03 -25.24
CA TRP A 110 9.25 3.19 -25.56
C TRP A 110 8.12 3.40 -24.56
N ASN A 111 7.44 2.33 -24.17
CA ASN A 111 6.29 2.39 -23.30
C ASN A 111 6.39 1.36 -22.16
N PHE A 112 5.70 1.64 -21.07
CA PHE A 112 5.43 0.66 -20.03
C PHE A 112 4.13 -0.06 -20.33
N GLU A 113 4.17 -1.40 -20.30
CA GLU A 113 2.99 -2.26 -20.32
C GLU A 113 2.67 -2.79 -18.93
N VAL A 114 1.39 -2.88 -18.61
CA VAL A 114 0.91 -3.48 -17.35
C VAL A 114 0.10 -4.72 -17.65
N GLN A 115 0.54 -5.82 -17.07
CA GLN A 115 -0.18 -7.10 -17.14
C GLN A 115 -0.59 -7.52 -15.73
N PRO A 116 -1.89 -7.50 -15.39
CA PRO A 116 -2.36 -8.00 -14.11
C PRO A 116 -2.34 -9.54 -14.10
N SER A 117 -1.77 -10.10 -13.04
CA SER A 117 -1.78 -11.55 -12.78
C SER A 117 -2.43 -11.76 -11.42
N PRO A 118 -3.72 -12.15 -11.37
CA PRO A 118 -4.39 -12.49 -10.13
C PRO A 118 -3.66 -13.65 -9.45
N LEU A 119 -3.39 -13.50 -8.17
CA LEU A 119 -2.89 -14.60 -7.35
C LEU A 119 -4.06 -15.56 -7.15
N GLU A 120 -4.01 -16.73 -7.78
CA GLU A 120 -4.97 -17.77 -7.48
C GLU A 120 -4.91 -18.08 -5.99
N ALA A 121 -6.05 -17.93 -5.33
CA ALA A 121 -6.14 -18.18 -3.91
C ALA A 121 -5.88 -19.67 -3.64
N ARG A 122 -4.61 -20.06 -3.47
CA ARG A 122 -4.23 -21.35 -2.85
C ARG A 122 -4.74 -21.48 -1.41
N MET A 123 -5.46 -20.49 -0.90
CA MET A 123 -6.09 -20.49 0.42
C MET A 123 -7.49 -21.12 0.38
N LYS A 124 -7.67 -22.24 -0.34
CA LYS A 124 -8.90 -23.05 -0.20
C LYS A 124 -9.00 -23.81 1.14
N SER A 125 -8.09 -23.59 2.09
CA SER A 125 -8.06 -24.37 3.33
C SER A 125 -8.18 -23.58 4.65
N LYS A 126 -8.32 -22.26 4.61
CA LYS A 126 -8.72 -21.50 5.80
C LYS A 126 -9.77 -20.48 5.40
N GLN A 127 -11.01 -20.70 5.86
CA GLN A 127 -12.08 -19.71 5.75
C GLN A 127 -11.62 -18.42 6.46
N TRP A 128 -11.42 -17.37 5.69
CA TRP A 128 -11.22 -16.03 6.22
C TRP A 128 -12.30 -15.12 5.64
N PRO A 129 -13.07 -14.39 6.44
CA PRO A 129 -13.00 -14.33 7.91
C PRO A 129 -13.42 -15.65 8.59
N PRO A 130 -12.93 -15.93 9.82
CA PRO A 130 -13.39 -17.07 10.59
C PRO A 130 -14.92 -16.99 10.78
N PRO A 131 -15.64 -18.11 10.94
CA PRO A 131 -17.07 -18.10 11.22
C PRO A 131 -17.41 -17.14 12.35
N GLU A 132 -18.56 -16.44 12.27
CA GLU A 132 -18.95 -15.39 13.23
C GLU A 132 -19.03 -15.86 14.68
N ASP A 133 -19.08 -17.16 14.92
CA ASP A 133 -19.07 -17.82 16.22
C ASP A 133 -17.65 -18.01 16.80
N GLN A 134 -16.61 -17.84 15.99
CA GLN A 134 -15.21 -17.93 16.43
C GLN A 134 -14.64 -16.54 16.68
N LYS A 135 -14.88 -15.99 17.88
CA LYS A 135 -14.23 -14.75 18.30
C LYS A 135 -12.73 -14.99 18.44
N TRP A 136 -11.95 -14.31 17.63
CA TRP A 136 -10.49 -14.27 17.74
C TRP A 136 -10.11 -13.72 19.12
N THR A 137 -9.32 -14.48 19.86
CA THR A 137 -8.73 -14.01 21.11
C THR A 137 -7.36 -13.36 20.83
N PRO A 138 -6.86 -12.49 21.73
CA PRO A 138 -5.50 -11.97 21.61
C PRO A 138 -4.43 -13.08 21.56
N GLU A 139 -4.71 -14.25 22.14
CA GLU A 139 -3.84 -15.43 22.13
C GLU A 139 -3.79 -16.08 20.74
N ASP A 140 -4.91 -16.13 20.02
CA ASP A 140 -4.96 -16.62 18.64
C ASP A 140 -4.16 -15.71 17.69
N ALA A 141 -4.19 -14.38 17.93
CA ALA A 141 -3.39 -13.43 17.17
C ALA A 141 -1.89 -13.64 17.40
N GLN A 142 -1.50 -13.94 18.64
CA GLN A 142 -0.11 -14.16 19.02
C GLN A 142 0.43 -15.49 18.48
N ALA A 143 -0.41 -16.54 18.48
CA ALA A 143 -0.09 -17.84 17.89
C ALA A 143 0.04 -17.77 16.35
N ALA A 144 -0.76 -16.91 15.68
CA ALA A 144 -0.69 -16.71 14.22
C ALA A 144 0.54 -15.93 13.77
N LEU A 145 1.12 -15.11 14.65
CA LEU A 145 2.32 -14.33 14.36
C LEU A 145 3.63 -15.13 14.46
N GLY A 146 3.57 -16.42 14.81
CA GLY A 146 4.74 -17.29 14.91
C GLY A 146 5.89 -16.63 15.68
N GLN A 147 6.37 -17.19 16.76
CA GLN A 147 7.59 -16.65 17.39
C GLN A 147 8.72 -16.61 16.35
N PRO A 148 9.43 -15.50 16.17
CA PRO A 148 10.64 -15.52 15.38
C PRO A 148 11.63 -16.43 16.12
N GLU A 149 11.98 -17.56 15.53
CA GLU A 149 13.16 -18.31 15.93
C GLU A 149 14.37 -17.41 15.71
N LEU A 150 14.83 -16.79 16.78
CA LEU A 150 16.11 -16.10 16.84
C LEU A 150 17.20 -17.18 16.92
N ASP A 151 17.53 -17.77 15.77
CA ASP A 151 18.74 -18.57 15.64
C ASP A 151 19.92 -17.61 15.56
N HIS A 152 20.48 -17.32 16.72
CA HIS A 152 21.78 -16.64 16.79
C HIS A 152 22.87 -17.72 16.71
N PRO A 153 23.69 -17.71 15.64
CA PRO A 153 24.88 -18.53 15.66
C PRO A 153 25.84 -18.00 16.75
N SER A 154 26.18 -18.86 17.68
CA SER A 154 27.20 -18.56 18.69
C SER A 154 28.54 -18.26 18.02
N PRO A 155 29.28 -17.21 18.43
CA PRO A 155 30.63 -16.98 17.93
C PRO A 155 31.55 -18.05 18.49
N GLY A 156 32.19 -18.79 17.57
CA GLY A 156 33.33 -19.63 17.83
C GLY A 156 34.63 -18.86 17.76
#